data_97c7eaa25ea136583edaaf769e9f0a9b
#
_entry.id   97c7eaa25ea136583edaaf769e9f0a9b
#
_cell.length_a   1.000
_cell.length_b   1.000
_cell.length_c   1.000
_cell.angle_alpha   90.00
_cell.angle_beta   90.00
_cell.angle_gamma   90.00
#
_symmetry.space_group_name_H-M   'P 1'
#
loop_
_entity.id
_entity.type
_entity.pdbx_description
1 polymer ?
#
loop_
_entity_poly.entity_id
_entity_poly.type
_entity_poly.pdbx_seq_one_letter_code
_entity_poly.pdbx_strand_id
1 'polypeptide(L)'
;MIRHLVRLVWNRKRSNVLVVLEILLCFVVVFGVLVFGVSMASNIGRPVGYSSTDVWNVEFGRELDEGGDPRALEMTGRLIQVVKGLAPVESAAATLITPYSTSAARGIAFVNGRAIPFAFTAATDDFNEVLRLNLVAGRWFGKQDDHARDIPTIVTRDLARELFGDADPIGREIPSEASPARVTPEPARRIIGVLSAYRAGGELSGDSLFALYRVDVTKPDSTVPRNLVVRIRPGTPRSFEESLVKTLQATAPDYRFAVEPLSEMKAKYQDRHVVPLGIAALVAAFLVVMVALGLTGVLWQNVTKRTKEIGLRRATGATARQISLQILGETWILTTLALVVGSVLVLQLPLLNVMPFVTGRVFAVSFVLSLATLYILGTLCAFYPSWLATRISPTEALRHE
;
A
#
# COMPACT_ATOMS: atom_id res chain seq x y z
N MET A 1 32.22 18.23 26.29
CA MET A 1 30.82 18.70 26.29
C MET A 1 29.82 17.52 26.25
N ILE A 2 29.87 16.63 25.28
CA ILE A 2 28.93 15.49 25.13
C ILE A 2 28.93 14.56 26.35
N ARG A 3 30.07 14.15 26.89
CA ARG A 3 30.17 13.30 28.12
C ARG A 3 29.48 13.93 29.33
N HIS A 4 29.53 15.25 29.49
CA HIS A 4 28.89 15.98 30.60
C HIS A 4 27.36 15.98 30.43
N LEU A 5 26.85 16.22 29.21
CA LEU A 5 25.43 16.19 28.87
C LEU A 5 24.82 14.78 29.05
N VAL A 6 25.50 13.73 28.61
CA VAL A 6 25.06 12.33 28.84
C VAL A 6 24.97 12.01 30.34
N ARG A 7 25.93 12.46 31.15
CA ARG A 7 25.91 12.25 32.61
C ARG A 7 24.74 13.00 33.32
N LEU A 8 24.39 14.19 32.81
CA LEU A 8 23.24 14.97 33.27
C LEU A 8 21.91 14.28 32.94
N VAL A 9 21.78 13.74 31.77
CA VAL A 9 20.58 12.97 31.32
C VAL A 9 20.45 11.69 32.14
N TRP A 10 21.55 11.00 32.43
CA TRP A 10 21.56 9.76 33.23
C TRP A 10 21.17 9.94 34.69
N ASN A 11 21.52 11.06 35.32
CA ASN A 11 21.19 11.33 36.69
C ASN A 11 19.69 11.58 36.96
N ARG A 12 18.87 11.78 35.89
CA ARG A 12 17.41 12.01 35.94
C ARG A 12 16.60 10.89 35.30
N LYS A 13 16.99 9.63 35.53
CA LYS A 13 16.49 8.43 34.86
C LYS A 13 14.96 8.37 34.74
N ARG A 14 14.20 8.61 35.85
CA ARG A 14 12.74 8.41 35.86
C ARG A 14 11.97 9.36 34.93
N SER A 15 12.29 10.65 34.92
CA SER A 15 11.62 11.63 34.06
C SER A 15 12.04 11.50 32.61
N ASN A 16 13.33 11.25 32.35
CA ASN A 16 13.87 11.15 30.99
C ASN A 16 13.45 9.87 30.26
N VAL A 17 13.28 8.74 30.98
CA VAL A 17 12.79 7.49 30.39
C VAL A 17 11.38 7.65 29.83
N LEU A 18 10.50 8.36 30.55
CA LEU A 18 9.14 8.59 30.09
C LEU A 18 9.10 9.42 28.79
N VAL A 19 9.91 10.48 28.73
CA VAL A 19 10.06 11.32 27.52
C VAL A 19 10.66 10.52 26.35
N VAL A 20 11.68 9.69 26.61
CA VAL A 20 12.27 8.82 25.59
C VAL A 20 11.24 7.83 25.04
N LEU A 21 10.43 7.22 25.92
CA LEU A 21 9.36 6.31 25.52
C LEU A 21 8.28 7.01 24.69
N GLU A 22 7.89 8.22 25.09
CA GLU A 22 6.90 9.03 24.38
C GLU A 22 7.40 9.40 22.97
N ILE A 23 8.65 9.85 22.82
CA ILE A 23 9.28 10.14 21.52
C ILE A 23 9.39 8.87 20.70
N LEU A 24 9.76 7.74 21.28
CA LEU A 24 9.87 6.45 20.62
C LEU A 24 8.53 6.00 20.02
N LEU A 25 7.46 6.04 20.80
CA LEU A 25 6.11 5.68 20.33
C LEU A 25 5.66 6.60 19.21
N CYS A 26 5.86 7.91 19.39
CA CYS A 26 5.55 8.90 18.35
C CYS A 26 6.32 8.61 17.06
N PHE A 27 7.62 8.29 17.15
CA PHE A 27 8.44 7.95 16.00
C PHE A 27 7.89 6.75 15.22
N VAL A 28 7.53 5.67 15.91
CA VAL A 28 7.01 4.45 15.28
C VAL A 28 5.69 4.74 14.55
N VAL A 29 4.78 5.51 15.19
CA VAL A 29 3.48 5.85 14.59
C VAL A 29 3.66 6.80 13.41
N VAL A 30 4.46 7.86 13.54
CA VAL A 30 4.76 8.81 12.46
C VAL A 30 5.42 8.10 11.29
N PHE A 31 6.38 7.20 11.55
CA PHE A 31 7.01 6.40 10.52
C PHE A 31 5.99 5.52 9.79
N GLY A 32 5.10 4.82 10.50
CA GLY A 32 4.05 4.00 9.90
C GLY A 32 3.14 4.83 8.97
N VAL A 33 2.65 5.98 9.43
CA VAL A 33 1.82 6.88 8.62
C VAL A 33 2.57 7.38 7.39
N LEU A 34 3.85 7.76 7.55
CA LEU A 34 4.67 8.24 6.44
C LEU A 34 4.96 7.14 5.42
N VAL A 35 5.20 5.88 5.84
CA VAL A 35 5.39 4.76 4.90
C VAL A 35 4.18 4.59 3.99
N PHE A 36 2.98 4.55 4.56
CA PHE A 36 1.75 4.43 3.78
C PHE A 36 1.50 5.67 2.91
N GLY A 37 1.66 6.86 3.46
CA GLY A 37 1.46 8.12 2.73
C GLY A 37 2.44 8.29 1.57
N VAL A 38 3.74 8.04 1.78
CA VAL A 38 4.78 8.11 0.74
C VAL A 38 4.58 7.01 -0.30
N SER A 39 4.22 5.78 0.12
CA SER A 39 3.89 4.69 -0.80
C SER A 39 2.75 5.08 -1.72
N MET A 40 1.65 5.58 -1.14
CA MET A 40 0.49 6.03 -1.89
C MET A 40 0.83 7.19 -2.84
N ALA A 41 1.55 8.21 -2.35
CA ALA A 41 2.00 9.33 -3.16
C ALA A 41 2.92 8.90 -4.32
N SER A 42 3.79 7.91 -4.09
CA SER A 42 4.70 7.38 -5.12
C SER A 42 3.97 6.61 -6.22
N ASN A 43 2.75 6.15 -5.96
CA ASN A 43 1.91 5.42 -6.90
C ASN A 43 1.01 6.33 -7.75
N ILE A 44 0.72 7.54 -7.27
CA ILE A 44 -0.03 8.53 -8.03
C ILE A 44 0.78 8.94 -9.27
N GLY A 45 0.10 8.99 -10.41
CA GLY A 45 0.73 9.35 -11.70
C GLY A 45 1.38 8.18 -12.47
N ARG A 46 1.50 6.99 -11.85
CA ARG A 46 1.91 5.80 -12.61
C ARG A 46 0.75 5.29 -13.47
N PRO A 47 0.99 4.78 -14.68
CA PRO A 47 -0.06 4.25 -15.53
C PRO A 47 -0.76 3.06 -14.85
N VAL A 48 -2.10 3.09 -14.83
CA VAL A 48 -2.93 2.00 -14.30
C VAL A 48 -2.99 0.83 -15.28
N GLY A 49 -2.94 1.12 -16.58
CA GLY A 49 -2.88 0.15 -17.64
C GLY A 49 -4.23 -0.26 -18.22
N TYR A 50 -5.34 0.27 -17.68
CA TYR A 50 -6.69 0.00 -18.21
C TYR A 50 -7.61 1.21 -18.07
N SER A 51 -8.76 1.16 -18.77
CA SER A 51 -9.83 2.16 -18.68
C SER A 51 -11.01 1.60 -17.89
N SER A 52 -11.35 2.24 -16.78
CA SER A 52 -12.52 1.90 -15.95
C SER A 52 -13.79 2.70 -16.31
N THR A 53 -13.69 3.67 -17.24
CA THR A 53 -14.82 4.51 -17.64
C THR A 53 -15.83 3.69 -18.41
N ASP A 54 -17.12 3.86 -18.12
CA ASP A 54 -18.22 3.15 -18.73
C ASP A 54 -18.09 1.61 -18.67
N VAL A 55 -17.49 1.10 -17.60
CA VAL A 55 -17.39 -0.34 -17.33
C VAL A 55 -18.17 -0.67 -16.06
N TRP A 56 -19.02 -1.70 -16.16
CA TRP A 56 -19.77 -2.25 -15.06
C TRP A 56 -19.26 -3.64 -14.70
N ASN A 57 -19.22 -3.95 -13.42
CA ASN A 57 -19.03 -5.30 -12.92
C ASN A 57 -20.38 -5.92 -12.60
N VAL A 58 -20.58 -7.16 -13.03
CA VAL A 58 -21.70 -8.00 -12.62
C VAL A 58 -21.11 -9.20 -11.90
N GLU A 59 -21.21 -9.20 -10.59
CA GLU A 59 -20.88 -10.39 -9.80
C GLU A 59 -22.02 -11.39 -9.93
N PHE A 60 -21.68 -12.67 -10.17
CA PHE A 60 -22.65 -13.73 -10.30
C PHE A 60 -22.19 -15.01 -9.61
N GLY A 61 -23.14 -15.78 -9.11
CA GLY A 61 -22.88 -17.05 -8.45
C GLY A 61 -24.14 -17.71 -7.94
N ARG A 62 -24.03 -18.99 -7.57
CA ARG A 62 -25.09 -19.77 -6.91
C ARG A 62 -24.84 -19.81 -5.42
N GLU A 63 -25.91 -19.88 -4.63
CA GLU A 63 -25.85 -19.87 -3.16
C GLU A 63 -25.18 -21.12 -2.55
N LEU A 64 -25.17 -22.23 -3.31
CA LEU A 64 -24.71 -23.55 -2.85
C LEU A 64 -23.45 -24.07 -3.59
N ASP A 65 -22.63 -23.17 -4.16
CA ASP A 65 -21.51 -23.58 -4.98
C ASP A 65 -20.25 -23.87 -4.14
N GLU A 66 -20.30 -24.96 -3.35
CA GLU A 66 -19.16 -25.42 -2.54
C GLU A 66 -18.17 -26.30 -3.32
N GLY A 67 -18.40 -26.57 -4.60
CA GLY A 67 -17.51 -27.44 -5.36
C GLY A 67 -17.83 -27.56 -6.84
N GLY A 68 -17.38 -26.59 -7.63
CA GLY A 68 -17.14 -26.76 -9.07
C GLY A 68 -18.28 -27.37 -9.89
N ASP A 69 -19.37 -26.63 -10.12
CA ASP A 69 -20.41 -27.07 -11.07
C ASP A 69 -19.76 -27.18 -12.48
N PRO A 70 -19.74 -28.40 -13.10
CA PRO A 70 -19.21 -28.58 -14.45
C PRO A 70 -19.89 -27.69 -15.51
N ARG A 71 -21.12 -27.23 -15.21
CA ARG A 71 -21.92 -26.35 -16.09
C ARG A 71 -21.62 -24.86 -15.90
N ALA A 72 -20.85 -24.49 -14.88
CA ALA A 72 -20.60 -23.09 -14.55
C ALA A 72 -19.85 -22.36 -15.67
N LEU A 73 -18.89 -23.01 -16.34
CA LEU A 73 -18.17 -22.44 -17.48
C LEU A 73 -19.06 -22.28 -18.70
N GLU A 74 -19.90 -23.28 -19.02
CA GLU A 74 -20.88 -23.18 -20.11
C GLU A 74 -21.86 -22.03 -19.84
N MET A 75 -22.36 -21.93 -18.60
CA MET A 75 -23.24 -20.84 -18.19
C MET A 75 -22.54 -19.48 -18.32
N THR A 76 -21.27 -19.37 -17.91
CA THR A 76 -20.47 -18.14 -18.10
C THR A 76 -20.40 -17.75 -19.58
N GLY A 77 -20.12 -18.71 -20.46
CA GLY A 77 -20.12 -18.47 -21.92
C GLY A 77 -21.48 -17.99 -22.43
N ARG A 78 -22.57 -18.59 -21.97
CA ARG A 78 -23.94 -18.18 -22.31
C ARG A 78 -24.28 -16.77 -21.81
N LEU A 79 -23.93 -16.45 -20.58
CA LEU A 79 -24.14 -15.11 -20.01
C LEU A 79 -23.39 -14.03 -20.80
N ILE A 80 -22.14 -14.28 -21.19
CA ILE A 80 -21.36 -13.35 -22.05
C ILE A 80 -22.09 -13.09 -23.37
N GLN A 81 -22.59 -14.13 -24.03
CA GLN A 81 -23.28 -13.98 -25.32
C GLN A 81 -24.59 -13.20 -25.18
N VAL A 82 -25.37 -13.48 -24.15
CA VAL A 82 -26.62 -12.77 -23.88
C VAL A 82 -26.36 -11.29 -23.61
N VAL A 83 -25.35 -10.97 -22.78
CA VAL A 83 -25.00 -9.58 -22.48
C VAL A 83 -24.50 -8.84 -23.71
N LYS A 84 -23.66 -9.46 -24.54
CA LYS A 84 -23.19 -8.87 -25.81
C LYS A 84 -24.33 -8.57 -26.80
N GLY A 85 -25.45 -9.30 -26.70
CA GLY A 85 -26.65 -9.07 -27.53
C GLY A 85 -27.44 -7.83 -27.14
N LEU A 86 -27.18 -7.19 -25.99
CA LEU A 86 -27.90 -6.02 -25.53
C LEU A 86 -27.39 -4.74 -26.21
N ALA A 87 -28.30 -3.93 -26.76
CA ALA A 87 -27.97 -2.72 -27.55
C ALA A 87 -27.02 -1.73 -26.84
N PRO A 88 -27.14 -1.44 -25.52
CA PRO A 88 -26.21 -0.54 -24.81
C PRO A 88 -24.83 -1.11 -24.57
N VAL A 89 -24.61 -2.42 -24.77
CA VAL A 89 -23.33 -3.08 -24.51
C VAL A 89 -22.39 -2.93 -25.70
N GLU A 90 -21.16 -2.51 -25.45
CA GLU A 90 -20.08 -2.43 -26.43
C GLU A 90 -19.29 -3.75 -26.46
N SER A 91 -18.91 -4.25 -25.28
CA SER A 91 -18.19 -5.51 -25.11
C SER A 91 -18.43 -6.09 -23.71
N ALA A 92 -18.26 -7.42 -23.58
CA ALA A 92 -18.40 -8.12 -22.30
C ALA A 92 -17.41 -9.28 -22.20
N ALA A 93 -16.85 -9.47 -21.03
CA ALA A 93 -15.91 -10.55 -20.72
C ALA A 93 -16.14 -11.07 -19.29
N ALA A 94 -15.72 -12.29 -19.02
CA ALA A 94 -15.72 -12.82 -17.67
C ALA A 94 -14.30 -12.81 -17.08
N THR A 95 -14.22 -12.61 -15.77
CA THR A 95 -12.96 -12.62 -15.03
C THR A 95 -13.14 -13.21 -13.62
N LEU A 96 -12.05 -13.75 -13.09
CA LEU A 96 -12.03 -14.25 -11.72
C LEU A 96 -12.08 -13.09 -10.71
N ILE A 97 -11.26 -12.07 -10.95
CA ILE A 97 -11.12 -10.89 -10.08
C ILE A 97 -11.14 -9.63 -10.93
N THR A 98 -12.03 -8.71 -10.62
CA THR A 98 -12.14 -7.41 -11.30
C THR A 98 -11.17 -6.38 -10.72
N PRO A 99 -10.84 -5.32 -11.47
CA PRO A 99 -10.22 -4.14 -10.88
C PRO A 99 -11.01 -3.61 -9.68
N TYR A 100 -10.28 -3.05 -8.71
CA TYR A 100 -10.82 -2.49 -7.47
C TYR A 100 -11.53 -3.52 -6.54
N SER A 101 -11.42 -4.83 -6.85
CA SER A 101 -11.91 -5.87 -5.95
C SER A 101 -11.12 -5.88 -4.64
N THR A 102 -11.77 -6.34 -3.57
CA THR A 102 -11.11 -6.62 -2.28
C THR A 102 -10.40 -7.96 -2.27
N SER A 103 -10.79 -8.84 -3.17
CA SER A 103 -10.14 -10.13 -3.37
C SER A 103 -8.86 -9.96 -4.20
N ALA A 104 -7.84 -10.74 -3.87
CA ALA A 104 -6.60 -10.81 -4.63
C ALA A 104 -6.13 -12.26 -4.72
N ALA A 105 -5.88 -12.72 -5.93
CA ALA A 105 -5.18 -13.98 -6.15
C ALA A 105 -3.68 -13.67 -6.28
N ARG A 106 -2.85 -14.46 -5.59
CA ARG A 106 -1.40 -14.31 -5.58
C ARG A 106 -0.73 -15.61 -5.99
N GLY A 107 0.30 -15.48 -6.82
CA GLY A 107 1.21 -16.53 -7.21
C GLY A 107 2.63 -16.23 -6.73
N ILE A 108 3.46 -17.24 -6.74
CA ILE A 108 4.89 -17.10 -6.45
C ILE A 108 5.64 -17.75 -7.61
N ALA A 109 6.55 -16.99 -8.22
CA ALA A 109 7.53 -17.52 -9.16
C ALA A 109 8.89 -17.67 -8.46
N PHE A 110 9.70 -18.62 -8.92
CA PHE A 110 11.02 -18.87 -8.35
C PHE A 110 12.10 -18.65 -9.42
N VAL A 111 12.96 -17.67 -9.19
CA VAL A 111 14.06 -17.34 -10.10
C VAL A 111 15.37 -17.38 -9.31
N ASN A 112 16.27 -18.27 -9.67
CA ASN A 112 17.57 -18.45 -8.99
C ASN A 112 17.45 -18.63 -7.47
N GLY A 113 16.44 -19.38 -7.01
CA GLY A 113 16.17 -19.61 -5.58
C GLY A 113 15.50 -18.44 -4.85
N ARG A 114 15.17 -17.34 -5.56
CA ARG A 114 14.44 -16.19 -5.01
C ARG A 114 12.94 -16.32 -5.34
N ALA A 115 12.10 -16.23 -4.32
CA ALA A 115 10.65 -16.17 -4.47
C ALA A 115 10.21 -14.76 -4.93
N ILE A 116 9.47 -14.68 -6.02
CA ILE A 116 8.91 -13.46 -6.59
C ILE A 116 7.39 -13.55 -6.50
N PRO A 117 6.76 -12.90 -5.50
CA PRO A 117 5.31 -12.86 -5.40
C PRO A 117 4.73 -11.94 -6.48
N PHE A 118 3.64 -12.35 -7.10
CA PHE A 118 2.90 -11.55 -8.07
C PHE A 118 1.39 -11.74 -7.88
N ALA A 119 0.61 -10.75 -8.29
CA ALA A 119 -0.84 -10.86 -8.34
C ALA A 119 -1.28 -11.44 -9.69
N PHE A 120 -2.43 -12.12 -9.73
CA PHE A 120 -2.98 -12.59 -10.99
C PHE A 120 -4.52 -12.54 -11.00
N THR A 121 -5.07 -12.59 -12.20
CA THR A 121 -6.48 -12.93 -12.45
C THR A 121 -6.56 -13.84 -13.68
N ALA A 122 -7.72 -14.43 -13.87
CA ALA A 122 -8.02 -15.18 -15.08
C ALA A 122 -9.20 -14.52 -15.78
N ALA A 123 -9.15 -14.43 -17.12
CA ALA A 123 -10.18 -13.75 -17.90
C ALA A 123 -10.37 -14.39 -19.28
N THR A 124 -11.56 -14.18 -19.86
CA THR A 124 -11.89 -14.60 -21.22
C THR A 124 -11.29 -13.67 -22.27
N ASP A 125 -11.33 -14.10 -23.52
CA ASP A 125 -10.62 -13.47 -24.64
C ASP A 125 -10.97 -11.99 -24.85
N ASP A 126 -12.22 -11.58 -24.62
CA ASP A 126 -12.67 -10.19 -24.84
C ASP A 126 -12.29 -9.20 -23.72
N PHE A 127 -11.60 -9.65 -22.68
CA PHE A 127 -11.25 -8.80 -21.53
C PHE A 127 -10.39 -7.59 -21.92
N ASN A 128 -9.56 -7.74 -22.95
CA ASN A 128 -8.79 -6.64 -23.52
C ASN A 128 -9.68 -5.51 -24.05
N GLU A 129 -10.74 -5.87 -24.80
CA GLU A 129 -11.65 -4.90 -25.38
C GLU A 129 -12.44 -4.16 -24.29
N VAL A 130 -12.89 -4.90 -23.27
CA VAL A 130 -13.64 -4.31 -22.17
C VAL A 130 -12.81 -3.30 -21.39
N LEU A 131 -11.57 -3.60 -21.07
CA LEU A 131 -10.71 -2.73 -20.26
C LEU A 131 -9.77 -1.85 -21.07
N ARG A 132 -9.71 -2.03 -22.41
CA ARG A 132 -8.81 -1.30 -23.31
C ARG A 132 -7.36 -1.41 -22.87
N LEU A 133 -6.90 -2.65 -22.66
CA LEU A 133 -5.55 -2.93 -22.19
C LEU A 133 -4.52 -2.63 -23.28
N ASN A 134 -3.35 -2.12 -22.87
CA ASN A 134 -2.27 -1.79 -23.79
C ASN A 134 -1.23 -2.90 -23.85
N LEU A 135 -1.27 -3.72 -24.91
CA LEU A 135 -0.29 -4.76 -25.21
C LEU A 135 0.95 -4.14 -25.85
N VAL A 136 2.14 -4.43 -25.35
CA VAL A 136 3.41 -3.87 -25.82
C VAL A 136 4.30 -4.89 -26.55
N ALA A 137 4.07 -6.18 -26.33
CA ALA A 137 4.75 -7.25 -27.05
C ALA A 137 3.88 -8.52 -27.12
N GLY A 138 4.12 -9.36 -28.10
CA GLY A 138 3.38 -10.59 -28.29
C GLY A 138 1.97 -10.39 -28.82
N ARG A 139 1.03 -11.25 -28.41
CA ARG A 139 -0.35 -11.25 -28.85
C ARG A 139 -1.33 -11.44 -27.69
N TRP A 140 -2.59 -11.12 -27.93
CA TRP A 140 -3.68 -11.40 -27.01
C TRP A 140 -4.17 -12.86 -27.14
N PHE A 141 -5.00 -13.29 -26.20
CA PHE A 141 -5.72 -14.57 -26.26
C PHE A 141 -6.62 -14.64 -27.50
N GLY A 142 -6.83 -15.83 -27.98
CA GLY A 142 -7.73 -16.06 -29.12
C GLY A 142 -8.04 -17.52 -29.32
N LYS A 143 -8.88 -17.81 -30.31
CA LYS A 143 -9.33 -19.16 -30.64
C LYS A 143 -8.21 -20.15 -30.99
N GLN A 144 -7.04 -19.63 -31.40
CA GLN A 144 -5.84 -20.45 -31.63
C GLN A 144 -5.27 -21.07 -30.33
N ASP A 145 -5.72 -20.57 -29.19
CA ASP A 145 -5.33 -21.07 -27.88
C ASP A 145 -6.34 -22.06 -27.28
N ASP A 146 -7.43 -22.37 -28.03
CA ASP A 146 -8.42 -23.36 -27.60
C ASP A 146 -7.73 -24.73 -27.48
N HIS A 147 -8.02 -25.43 -26.38
CA HIS A 147 -7.43 -26.73 -26.05
C HIS A 147 -5.91 -26.75 -25.90
N ALA A 148 -5.25 -25.60 -25.78
CA ALA A 148 -3.82 -25.54 -25.53
C ALA A 148 -3.47 -26.37 -24.27
N ARG A 149 -2.35 -27.11 -24.32
CA ARG A 149 -1.85 -27.87 -23.16
C ARG A 149 -1.44 -26.95 -22.01
N ASP A 150 -0.73 -25.87 -22.36
CA ASP A 150 -0.26 -24.86 -21.43
C ASP A 150 -1.31 -23.77 -21.29
N ILE A 151 -1.34 -23.08 -20.14
CA ILE A 151 -2.23 -21.95 -19.92
C ILE A 151 -1.63 -20.71 -20.58
N PRO A 152 -2.25 -20.17 -21.64
CA PRO A 152 -1.81 -18.91 -22.24
C PRO A 152 -1.85 -17.80 -21.21
N THR A 153 -0.74 -17.09 -21.06
CA THR A 153 -0.54 -16.11 -20.02
C THR A 153 -0.02 -14.80 -20.59
N ILE A 154 -0.56 -13.70 -20.10
CA ILE A 154 -0.07 -12.36 -20.41
C ILE A 154 0.46 -11.76 -19.12
N VAL A 155 1.65 -11.16 -19.15
CA VAL A 155 2.30 -10.58 -17.98
C VAL A 155 2.49 -9.08 -18.15
N THR A 156 2.60 -8.35 -17.05
CA THR A 156 3.03 -6.95 -17.11
C THR A 156 4.53 -6.85 -17.41
N ARG A 157 4.95 -5.73 -17.99
CA ARG A 157 6.37 -5.46 -18.27
C ARG A 157 7.23 -5.58 -17.01
N ASP A 158 6.71 -5.13 -15.87
CA ASP A 158 7.44 -5.19 -14.60
C ASP A 158 7.65 -6.64 -14.16
N LEU A 159 6.63 -7.50 -14.29
CA LEU A 159 6.76 -8.91 -13.98
C LEU A 159 7.72 -9.61 -14.94
N ALA A 160 7.62 -9.35 -16.24
CA ALA A 160 8.52 -9.92 -17.25
C ALA A 160 9.99 -9.58 -16.93
N ARG A 161 10.26 -8.31 -16.58
CA ARG A 161 11.62 -7.86 -16.20
C ARG A 161 12.11 -8.52 -14.91
N GLU A 162 11.26 -8.67 -13.93
CA GLU A 162 11.63 -9.31 -12.66
C GLU A 162 11.94 -10.81 -12.84
N LEU A 163 11.22 -11.50 -13.75
CA LEU A 163 11.42 -12.92 -14.01
C LEU A 163 12.61 -13.21 -14.95
N PHE A 164 12.82 -12.39 -15.98
CA PHE A 164 13.74 -12.71 -17.07
C PHE A 164 14.79 -11.62 -17.36
N GLY A 165 14.78 -10.52 -16.61
CA GLY A 165 15.65 -9.37 -16.88
C GLY A 165 15.31 -8.73 -18.24
N ASP A 166 16.32 -8.54 -19.07
CA ASP A 166 16.18 -7.97 -20.43
C ASP A 166 15.93 -9.02 -21.52
N ALA A 167 15.83 -10.30 -21.16
CA ALA A 167 15.58 -11.36 -22.12
C ALA A 167 14.10 -11.39 -22.55
N ASP A 168 13.85 -11.77 -23.82
CA ASP A 168 12.49 -11.88 -24.36
C ASP A 168 11.65 -12.89 -23.54
N PRO A 169 10.54 -12.46 -22.93
CA PRO A 169 9.67 -13.32 -22.15
C PRO A 169 8.72 -14.18 -23.01
N ILE A 170 8.50 -13.84 -24.29
CA ILE A 170 7.52 -14.52 -25.13
C ILE A 170 7.92 -15.98 -25.37
N GLY A 171 6.95 -16.89 -25.19
CA GLY A 171 7.15 -18.34 -25.33
C GLY A 171 7.74 -19.02 -24.10
N ARG A 172 8.22 -18.26 -23.11
CA ARG A 172 8.74 -18.80 -21.85
C ARG A 172 7.62 -19.14 -20.88
N GLU A 173 7.94 -20.02 -19.94
CA GLU A 173 7.03 -20.38 -18.84
C GLU A 173 7.33 -19.54 -17.59
N ILE A 174 6.27 -19.20 -16.83
CA ILE A 174 6.47 -18.60 -15.51
C ILE A 174 7.11 -19.67 -14.61
N PRO A 175 8.32 -19.44 -14.06
CA PRO A 175 9.00 -20.41 -13.21
C PRO A 175 8.17 -20.68 -11.94
N SER A 176 7.69 -21.91 -11.76
CA SER A 176 7.01 -22.35 -10.55
C SER A 176 7.77 -23.49 -9.91
N GLU A 177 7.86 -23.52 -8.57
CA GLU A 177 8.29 -24.73 -7.91
C GLU A 177 7.19 -25.79 -8.06
N ALA A 178 7.59 -26.99 -8.51
CA ALA A 178 6.71 -28.13 -8.44
C ALA A 178 6.39 -28.40 -6.96
N SER A 179 5.12 -28.20 -6.56
CA SER A 179 4.70 -28.54 -5.19
C SER A 179 4.74 -30.06 -5.02
N PRO A 180 5.60 -30.60 -4.15
CA PRO A 180 5.68 -32.06 -3.94
C PRO A 180 4.38 -32.65 -3.37
N ALA A 181 3.45 -31.82 -2.92
CA ALA A 181 2.16 -32.24 -2.36
C ALA A 181 1.07 -32.45 -3.41
N ARG A 182 1.30 -32.11 -4.70
CA ARG A 182 0.30 -32.30 -5.76
C ARG A 182 0.54 -33.56 -6.56
N VAL A 183 -0.48 -34.39 -6.65
CA VAL A 183 -0.44 -35.66 -7.38
C VAL A 183 -0.44 -35.46 -8.91
N THR A 184 -0.98 -34.34 -9.40
CA THR A 184 -1.00 -34.00 -10.83
C THR A 184 -0.22 -32.71 -11.09
N PRO A 185 0.69 -32.68 -12.10
CA PRO A 185 1.38 -31.46 -12.49
C PRO A 185 0.36 -30.43 -12.99
N GLU A 186 0.45 -29.20 -12.50
CA GLU A 186 -0.32 -28.09 -13.07
C GLU A 186 0.14 -27.82 -14.50
N PRO A 187 -0.79 -27.43 -15.42
CA PRO A 187 -0.40 -26.97 -16.73
C PRO A 187 0.58 -25.79 -16.63
N ALA A 188 1.59 -25.79 -17.48
CA ALA A 188 2.55 -24.69 -17.52
C ALA A 188 1.87 -23.39 -17.94
N ARG A 189 2.33 -22.27 -17.37
CA ARG A 189 1.85 -20.94 -17.69
C ARG A 189 2.78 -20.30 -18.72
N ARG A 190 2.41 -20.39 -19.99
CA ARG A 190 3.23 -19.92 -21.11
C ARG A 190 2.92 -18.48 -21.48
N ILE A 191 3.93 -17.63 -21.45
CA ILE A 191 3.79 -16.21 -21.76
C ILE A 191 3.63 -16.03 -23.28
N ILE A 192 2.51 -15.41 -23.66
CA ILE A 192 2.17 -15.12 -25.08
C ILE A 192 2.11 -13.62 -25.36
N GLY A 193 2.05 -12.79 -24.32
CA GLY A 193 1.96 -11.34 -24.47
C GLY A 193 2.46 -10.59 -23.23
N VAL A 194 2.77 -9.31 -23.45
CA VAL A 194 3.23 -8.40 -22.40
C VAL A 194 2.40 -7.13 -22.41
N LEU A 195 1.81 -6.76 -21.28
CA LEU A 195 1.11 -5.50 -21.05
C LEU A 195 2.07 -4.40 -20.63
N SER A 196 1.76 -3.16 -21.01
CA SER A 196 2.49 -1.99 -20.51
C SER A 196 2.42 -1.86 -18.98
N ALA A 197 1.24 -2.07 -18.41
CA ALA A 197 0.93 -2.10 -16.99
C ALA A 197 -0.43 -2.76 -16.76
N TYR A 198 -0.68 -3.27 -15.55
CA TYR A 198 -1.99 -3.59 -15.01
C TYR A 198 -1.92 -3.52 -13.50
N ARG A 199 -2.63 -2.55 -12.91
CA ARG A 199 -2.64 -2.33 -11.46
C ARG A 199 -4.07 -2.51 -10.96
N ALA A 200 -4.38 -3.70 -10.45
CA ALA A 200 -5.74 -4.11 -10.08
C ALA A 200 -6.41 -3.12 -9.09
N GLY A 201 -5.68 -2.56 -8.15
CA GLY A 201 -6.16 -1.54 -7.21
C GLY A 201 -6.08 -0.10 -7.72
N GLY A 202 -5.81 0.12 -9.00
CA GLY A 202 -5.75 1.44 -9.62
C GLY A 202 -4.57 2.29 -9.14
N GLU A 203 -4.77 3.60 -9.07
CA GLU A 203 -3.73 4.61 -8.81
C GLU A 203 -3.07 4.46 -7.44
N LEU A 204 -3.76 3.88 -6.45
CA LEU A 204 -3.25 3.73 -5.08
C LEU A 204 -2.48 2.43 -4.86
N SER A 205 -2.67 1.43 -5.74
CA SER A 205 -1.98 0.14 -5.62
C SER A 205 -0.52 0.23 -6.03
N GLY A 206 0.37 -0.39 -5.24
CA GLY A 206 1.77 -0.61 -5.60
C GLY A 206 2.00 -1.86 -6.45
N ASP A 207 0.99 -2.73 -6.59
CA ASP A 207 1.11 -4.00 -7.29
C ASP A 207 1.25 -3.77 -8.80
N SER A 208 2.47 -3.88 -9.32
CA SER A 208 2.76 -3.81 -10.76
C SER A 208 3.18 -5.17 -11.33
N LEU A 209 3.52 -6.13 -10.47
CA LEU A 209 3.85 -7.51 -10.85
C LEU A 209 2.54 -8.29 -11.01
N PHE A 210 2.08 -8.41 -12.24
CA PHE A 210 0.77 -8.99 -12.53
C PHE A 210 0.79 -9.95 -13.71
N ALA A 211 0.04 -11.07 -13.57
CA ALA A 211 -0.19 -12.04 -14.61
C ALA A 211 -1.68 -12.17 -14.91
N LEU A 212 -2.03 -12.33 -16.17
CA LEU A 212 -3.37 -12.57 -16.65
C LEU A 212 -3.41 -13.93 -17.34
N TYR A 213 -4.22 -14.85 -16.81
CA TYR A 213 -4.39 -16.19 -17.35
C TYR A 213 -5.64 -16.24 -18.25
N ARG A 214 -5.57 -17.05 -19.29
CA ARG A 214 -6.75 -17.28 -20.13
C ARG A 214 -7.75 -18.19 -19.42
N VAL A 215 -9.02 -17.80 -19.46
CA VAL A 215 -10.16 -18.69 -19.17
C VAL A 215 -10.69 -19.24 -20.49
N ASP A 216 -10.61 -20.54 -20.64
CA ASP A 216 -11.26 -21.26 -21.75
C ASP A 216 -12.59 -21.81 -21.26
N VAL A 217 -13.68 -21.17 -21.69
CA VAL A 217 -15.04 -21.57 -21.27
C VAL A 217 -15.47 -22.92 -21.86
N THR A 218 -14.72 -23.46 -22.85
CA THR A 218 -14.96 -24.77 -23.45
C THR A 218 -14.22 -25.89 -22.73
N LYS A 219 -13.27 -25.58 -21.87
CA LYS A 219 -12.41 -26.54 -21.16
C LYS A 219 -12.90 -26.76 -19.73
N PRO A 220 -13.40 -27.98 -19.38
CA PRO A 220 -13.99 -28.24 -18.05
C PRO A 220 -13.07 -27.92 -16.86
N ASP A 221 -11.75 -28.07 -17.03
CA ASP A 221 -10.76 -27.83 -15.98
C ASP A 221 -10.31 -26.37 -15.88
N SER A 222 -10.92 -25.45 -16.63
CA SER A 222 -10.59 -24.04 -16.60
C SER A 222 -11.14 -23.41 -15.31
N THR A 223 -10.50 -22.33 -14.86
CA THR A 223 -10.96 -21.55 -13.71
C THR A 223 -12.34 -20.96 -13.98
N VAL A 224 -13.28 -21.14 -13.08
CA VAL A 224 -14.63 -20.60 -13.21
C VAL A 224 -14.64 -19.13 -12.77
N PRO A 225 -14.94 -18.18 -13.67
CA PRO A 225 -15.09 -16.77 -13.32
C PRO A 225 -16.39 -16.55 -12.52
N ARG A 226 -16.37 -15.52 -11.67
CA ARG A 226 -17.56 -15.10 -10.90
C ARG A 226 -17.95 -13.64 -11.18
N ASN A 227 -17.30 -13.01 -12.12
CA ASN A 227 -17.53 -11.63 -12.49
C ASN A 227 -17.64 -11.50 -14.01
N LEU A 228 -18.66 -10.78 -14.47
CA LEU A 228 -18.72 -10.26 -15.82
C LEU A 228 -18.34 -8.77 -15.78
N VAL A 229 -17.36 -8.39 -16.57
CA VAL A 229 -17.07 -6.99 -16.83
C VAL A 229 -17.69 -6.61 -18.16
N VAL A 230 -18.47 -5.55 -18.13
CA VAL A 230 -19.31 -5.13 -19.27
C VAL A 230 -18.98 -3.68 -19.59
N ARG A 231 -18.50 -3.41 -20.78
CA ARG A 231 -18.37 -2.04 -21.27
C ARG A 231 -19.67 -1.61 -21.91
N ILE A 232 -20.22 -0.52 -21.42
CA ILE A 232 -21.45 0.09 -21.93
C ILE A 232 -21.13 1.31 -22.77
N ARG A 233 -22.02 1.64 -23.68
CA ARG A 233 -21.91 2.84 -24.50
C ARG A 233 -22.03 4.09 -23.65
N PRO A 234 -21.23 5.12 -23.89
CA PRO A 234 -21.34 6.39 -23.17
C PRO A 234 -22.77 6.97 -23.24
N GLY A 235 -23.24 7.50 -22.10
CA GLY A 235 -24.58 8.04 -22.01
C GLY A 235 -25.70 7.03 -21.72
N THR A 236 -25.38 5.74 -21.53
CA THR A 236 -26.35 4.73 -21.11
C THR A 236 -26.88 5.08 -19.73
N PRO A 237 -28.22 5.19 -19.54
CA PRO A 237 -28.81 5.57 -18.26
C PRO A 237 -28.66 4.44 -17.23
N ARG A 238 -28.60 4.78 -15.95
CA ARG A 238 -28.48 3.80 -14.87
C ARG A 238 -29.66 2.82 -14.79
N SER A 239 -30.83 3.21 -15.29
CA SER A 239 -31.99 2.31 -15.40
C SER A 239 -31.75 1.07 -16.27
N PHE A 240 -30.70 1.07 -17.11
CA PHE A 240 -30.28 -0.13 -17.87
C PHE A 240 -29.85 -1.28 -16.95
N GLU A 241 -29.38 -1.00 -15.73
CA GLU A 241 -29.03 -2.00 -14.72
C GLU A 241 -30.16 -2.98 -14.47
N GLU A 242 -31.38 -2.47 -14.32
CA GLU A 242 -32.59 -3.31 -14.08
C GLU A 242 -32.86 -4.23 -15.28
N SER A 243 -32.72 -3.72 -16.50
CA SER A 243 -32.90 -4.52 -17.72
C SER A 243 -31.82 -5.58 -17.87
N LEU A 244 -30.57 -5.25 -17.55
CA LEU A 244 -29.44 -6.18 -17.56
C LEU A 244 -29.67 -7.32 -16.56
N VAL A 245 -30.02 -7.01 -15.30
CA VAL A 245 -30.29 -7.99 -14.26
C VAL A 245 -31.48 -8.88 -14.66
N LYS A 246 -32.58 -8.33 -15.14
CA LYS A 246 -33.74 -9.11 -15.62
C LYS A 246 -33.35 -10.10 -16.73
N THR A 247 -32.56 -9.67 -17.69
CA THR A 247 -32.09 -10.53 -18.79
C THR A 247 -31.19 -11.66 -18.29
N LEU A 248 -30.27 -11.36 -17.39
CA LEU A 248 -29.38 -12.34 -16.77
C LEU A 248 -30.17 -13.33 -15.92
N GLN A 249 -31.13 -12.86 -15.11
CA GLN A 249 -31.97 -13.69 -14.28
C GLN A 249 -32.88 -14.62 -15.10
N ALA A 250 -33.38 -14.14 -16.25
CA ALA A 250 -34.15 -14.98 -17.18
C ALA A 250 -33.27 -16.08 -17.82
N THR A 251 -31.98 -15.83 -18.00
CA THR A 251 -31.03 -16.79 -18.59
C THR A 251 -30.55 -17.83 -17.57
N ALA A 252 -30.33 -17.39 -16.32
CA ALA A 252 -29.84 -18.24 -15.22
C ALA A 252 -30.64 -17.95 -13.94
N PRO A 253 -31.84 -18.53 -13.78
CA PRO A 253 -32.74 -18.25 -12.66
C PRO A 253 -32.15 -18.62 -11.28
N ASP A 254 -31.29 -19.61 -11.24
CA ASP A 254 -30.65 -20.12 -10.01
C ASP A 254 -29.45 -19.30 -9.57
N TYR A 255 -29.06 -18.29 -10.38
CA TYR A 255 -27.92 -17.43 -10.07
C TYR A 255 -28.40 -16.11 -9.45
N ARG A 256 -27.59 -15.55 -8.56
CA ARG A 256 -27.73 -14.19 -8.07
C ARG A 256 -26.81 -13.27 -8.86
N PHE A 257 -27.29 -12.08 -9.16
CA PHE A 257 -26.55 -11.06 -9.91
C PHE A 257 -26.51 -9.77 -9.09
N ALA A 258 -25.30 -9.23 -8.92
CA ALA A 258 -25.10 -7.91 -8.33
C ALA A 258 -24.31 -7.03 -9.33
N VAL A 259 -24.89 -5.91 -9.70
CA VAL A 259 -24.29 -4.98 -10.67
C VAL A 259 -23.69 -3.80 -9.93
N GLU A 260 -22.45 -3.46 -10.24
CA GLU A 260 -21.77 -2.31 -9.67
C GLU A 260 -20.87 -1.66 -10.72
N PRO A 261 -21.03 -0.36 -11.02
CA PRO A 261 -20.10 0.36 -11.89
C PRO A 261 -18.68 0.36 -11.34
N LEU A 262 -17.67 0.18 -12.21
CA LEU A 262 -16.27 0.22 -11.79
C LEU A 262 -15.87 1.57 -11.16
N SER A 263 -16.55 2.65 -11.52
CA SER A 263 -16.37 3.97 -10.89
C SER A 263 -16.75 3.99 -9.41
N GLU A 264 -17.82 3.26 -9.03
CA GLU A 264 -18.24 3.12 -7.63
C GLU A 264 -17.30 2.19 -6.86
N MET A 265 -16.92 1.06 -7.49
CA MET A 265 -15.91 0.17 -6.93
C MET A 265 -14.59 0.91 -6.68
N LYS A 266 -14.17 1.76 -7.62
CA LYS A 266 -12.99 2.64 -7.46
C LYS A 266 -13.13 3.56 -6.26
N ALA A 267 -14.25 4.25 -6.11
CA ALA A 267 -14.51 5.15 -4.98
C ALA A 267 -14.46 4.39 -3.65
N LYS A 268 -15.15 3.24 -3.55
CA LYS A 268 -15.10 2.38 -2.36
C LYS A 268 -13.68 1.87 -2.05
N TYR A 269 -12.92 1.51 -3.09
CA TYR A 269 -11.53 1.09 -2.93
C TYR A 269 -10.65 2.22 -2.40
N GLN A 270 -10.82 3.43 -2.94
CA GLN A 270 -10.10 4.62 -2.48
C GLN A 270 -10.45 4.94 -1.03
N ASP A 271 -11.73 5.00 -0.67
CA ASP A 271 -12.18 5.26 0.69
C ASP A 271 -11.62 4.26 1.70
N ARG A 272 -11.58 2.98 1.34
CA ARG A 272 -11.02 1.92 2.19
C ARG A 272 -9.54 2.12 2.52
N HIS A 273 -8.77 2.79 1.66
CA HIS A 273 -7.35 3.05 1.88
C HIS A 273 -7.07 4.44 2.42
N VAL A 274 -7.80 5.45 1.95
CA VAL A 274 -7.59 6.87 2.33
C VAL A 274 -8.14 7.15 3.72
N VAL A 275 -9.33 6.64 4.06
CA VAL A 275 -9.98 6.91 5.36
C VAL A 275 -9.15 6.40 6.54
N PRO A 276 -8.70 5.12 6.57
CA PRO A 276 -7.84 4.66 7.66
C PRO A 276 -6.51 5.42 7.75
N LEU A 277 -5.92 5.78 6.62
CA LEU A 277 -4.71 6.60 6.59
C LEU A 277 -4.96 8.00 7.18
N GLY A 278 -6.10 8.62 6.85
CA GLY A 278 -6.51 9.90 7.43
C GLY A 278 -6.69 9.82 8.95
N ILE A 279 -7.34 8.76 9.44
CA ILE A 279 -7.50 8.52 10.88
C ILE A 279 -6.14 8.31 11.54
N ALA A 280 -5.27 7.50 10.95
CA ALA A 280 -3.92 7.26 11.47
C ALA A 280 -3.08 8.55 11.48
N ALA A 281 -3.21 9.41 10.45
CA ALA A 281 -2.56 10.71 10.41
C ALA A 281 -3.06 11.66 11.51
N LEU A 282 -4.37 11.65 11.78
CA LEU A 282 -4.95 12.42 12.89
C LEU A 282 -4.40 11.95 14.25
N VAL A 283 -4.34 10.64 14.47
CA VAL A 283 -3.75 10.06 15.69
C VAL A 283 -2.27 10.42 15.81
N ALA A 284 -1.52 10.33 14.71
CA ALA A 284 -0.12 10.72 14.68
C ALA A 284 0.07 12.22 15.02
N ALA A 285 -0.77 13.09 14.46
CA ALA A 285 -0.76 14.52 14.77
C ALA A 285 -1.06 14.77 16.25
N PHE A 286 -2.04 14.08 16.83
CA PHE A 286 -2.35 14.15 18.25
C PHE A 286 -1.15 13.71 19.11
N LEU A 287 -0.50 12.60 18.77
CA LEU A 287 0.70 12.13 19.46
C LEU A 287 1.85 13.14 19.37
N VAL A 288 2.05 13.75 18.20
CA VAL A 288 3.06 14.82 18.02
C VAL A 288 2.79 15.99 18.95
N VAL A 289 1.53 16.41 19.10
CA VAL A 289 1.13 17.47 20.05
C VAL A 289 1.38 17.04 21.50
N MET A 290 1.05 15.81 21.86
CA MET A 290 1.30 15.28 23.20
C MET A 290 2.79 15.27 23.52
N VAL A 291 3.63 14.79 22.61
CA VAL A 291 5.11 14.85 22.74
C VAL A 291 5.61 16.28 22.87
N ALA A 292 5.05 17.20 22.10
CA ALA A 292 5.40 18.62 22.18
C ALA A 292 5.12 19.21 23.58
N LEU A 293 3.95 18.90 24.13
CA LEU A 293 3.55 19.35 25.48
C LEU A 293 4.42 18.69 26.55
N GLY A 294 4.64 17.38 26.47
CA GLY A 294 5.49 16.61 27.39
C GLY A 294 6.93 17.14 27.41
N LEU A 295 7.54 17.28 26.24
CA LEU A 295 8.88 17.85 26.10
C LEU A 295 8.97 19.28 26.66
N THR A 296 8.03 20.14 26.27
CA THR A 296 8.02 21.53 26.75
C THR A 296 7.87 21.60 28.27
N GLY A 297 6.99 20.77 28.87
CA GLY A 297 6.80 20.68 30.31
C GLY A 297 8.04 20.22 31.05
N VAL A 298 8.70 19.16 30.56
CA VAL A 298 9.95 18.65 31.16
C VAL A 298 11.09 19.65 31.03
N LEU A 299 11.21 20.31 29.89
CA LEU A 299 12.23 21.35 29.67
C LEU A 299 11.99 22.56 30.56
N TRP A 300 10.74 23.01 30.67
CA TRP A 300 10.36 24.09 31.61
C TRP A 300 10.74 23.74 33.03
N GLN A 301 10.35 22.57 33.52
CA GLN A 301 10.69 22.11 34.86
C GLN A 301 12.21 22.03 35.08
N ASN A 302 12.95 21.59 34.07
CA ASN A 302 14.41 21.52 34.11
C ASN A 302 15.07 22.92 34.22
N VAL A 303 14.58 23.90 33.48
CA VAL A 303 15.06 25.28 33.52
C VAL A 303 14.74 25.89 34.88
N THR A 304 13.50 25.75 35.39
CA THR A 304 13.07 26.32 36.68
C THR A 304 13.86 25.74 37.86
N LYS A 305 14.12 24.42 37.88
CA LYS A 305 14.94 23.79 38.92
C LYS A 305 16.40 24.22 38.94
N ARG A 306 16.90 24.78 37.80
CA ARG A 306 18.31 25.18 37.63
C ARG A 306 18.47 26.71 37.55
N THR A 307 17.46 27.47 37.96
CA THR A 307 17.51 28.94 37.87
C THR A 307 18.75 29.55 38.56
N LYS A 308 19.09 29.05 39.77
CA LYS A 308 20.30 29.48 40.51
C LYS A 308 21.60 29.13 39.75
N GLU A 309 21.71 27.92 39.20
CA GLU A 309 22.89 27.48 38.39
C GLU A 309 23.06 28.33 37.12
N ILE A 310 21.94 28.58 36.41
CA ILE A 310 21.92 29.38 35.19
C ILE A 310 22.29 30.83 35.50
N GLY A 311 21.73 31.39 36.60
CA GLY A 311 22.07 32.74 37.06
C GLY A 311 23.54 32.90 37.44
N LEU A 312 24.12 31.94 38.17
CA LEU A 312 25.53 31.93 38.50
C LEU A 312 26.42 31.85 37.25
N ARG A 313 26.10 30.99 36.28
CA ARG A 313 26.84 30.90 35.01
C ARG A 313 26.79 32.22 34.25
N ARG A 314 25.65 32.91 34.23
CA ARG A 314 25.52 34.22 33.61
C ARG A 314 26.34 35.28 34.34
N ALA A 315 26.37 35.25 35.68
CA ALA A 315 27.21 36.13 36.46
C ALA A 315 28.72 35.92 36.21
N THR A 316 29.12 34.67 35.92
CA THR A 316 30.49 34.30 35.55
C THR A 316 30.83 34.50 34.04
N GLY A 317 29.92 35.11 33.24
CA GLY A 317 30.19 35.51 31.87
C GLY A 317 29.64 34.56 30.80
N ALA A 318 28.78 33.59 31.13
CA ALA A 318 28.17 32.75 30.09
C ALA A 318 27.19 33.54 29.22
N THR A 319 27.33 33.42 27.90
CA THR A 319 26.45 34.07 26.92
C THR A 319 25.06 33.37 26.86
N ALA A 320 24.02 34.13 26.48
CA ALA A 320 22.68 33.60 26.24
C ALA A 320 22.70 32.44 25.24
N ARG A 321 23.52 32.54 24.17
CA ARG A 321 23.69 31.50 23.15
C ARG A 321 24.23 30.19 23.75
N GLN A 322 25.18 30.26 24.69
CA GLN A 322 25.75 29.07 25.31
C GLN A 322 24.72 28.33 26.17
N ILE A 323 23.85 29.06 26.89
CA ILE A 323 22.77 28.49 27.66
C ILE A 323 21.72 27.83 26.76
N SER A 324 21.30 28.51 25.69
CA SER A 324 20.35 27.95 24.71
C SER A 324 20.90 26.71 24.02
N LEU A 325 22.16 26.70 23.59
CA LEU A 325 22.79 25.53 22.97
C LEU A 325 22.91 24.34 23.95
N GLN A 326 23.07 24.61 25.23
CA GLN A 326 23.08 23.55 26.25
C GLN A 326 21.70 22.89 26.35
N ILE A 327 20.60 23.67 26.44
CA ILE A 327 19.23 23.16 26.54
C ILE A 327 18.85 22.39 25.27
N LEU A 328 19.15 22.93 24.08
CA LEU A 328 18.99 22.26 22.81
C LEU A 328 19.76 20.94 22.76
N GLY A 329 21.01 20.93 23.22
CA GLY A 329 21.84 19.74 23.25
C GLY A 329 21.27 18.64 24.18
N GLU A 330 20.73 19.00 25.34
CA GLU A 330 20.04 18.06 26.24
C GLU A 330 18.81 17.42 25.54
N THR A 331 18.01 18.24 24.85
CA THR A 331 16.85 17.75 24.07
C THR A 331 17.28 16.84 22.95
N TRP A 332 18.30 17.22 22.16
CA TRP A 332 18.80 16.40 21.05
C TRP A 332 19.35 15.04 21.50
N ILE A 333 19.99 14.98 22.69
CA ILE A 333 20.47 13.70 23.24
C ILE A 333 19.28 12.78 23.57
N LEU A 334 18.23 13.29 24.21
CA LEU A 334 17.02 12.52 24.51
C LEU A 334 16.33 12.04 23.21
N THR A 335 16.16 12.95 22.25
CA THR A 335 15.59 12.63 20.95
C THR A 335 16.44 11.57 20.24
N THR A 336 17.76 11.74 20.17
CA THR A 336 18.68 10.78 19.54
C THR A 336 18.58 9.40 20.20
N LEU A 337 18.54 9.33 21.52
CA LEU A 337 18.41 8.06 22.23
C LEU A 337 17.12 7.33 21.88
N ALA A 338 16.00 8.05 21.86
CA ALA A 338 14.70 7.49 21.46
C ALA A 338 14.72 7.03 19.98
N LEU A 339 15.27 7.87 19.09
CA LEU A 339 15.33 7.57 17.65
C LEU A 339 16.30 6.40 17.34
N VAL A 340 17.40 6.24 18.05
CA VAL A 340 18.28 5.07 17.90
C VAL A 340 17.54 3.79 18.22
N VAL A 341 16.84 3.74 19.36
CA VAL A 341 16.04 2.56 19.72
C VAL A 341 14.93 2.33 18.71
N GLY A 342 14.20 3.39 18.32
CA GLY A 342 13.14 3.33 17.33
C GLY A 342 13.65 2.88 15.96
N SER A 343 14.82 3.34 15.55
CA SER A 343 15.45 2.94 14.30
C SER A 343 15.77 1.45 14.28
N VAL A 344 16.29 0.90 15.38
CA VAL A 344 16.56 -0.54 15.50
C VAL A 344 15.27 -1.35 15.33
N LEU A 345 14.15 -0.91 15.94
CA LEU A 345 12.85 -1.57 15.80
C LEU A 345 12.33 -1.51 14.36
N VAL A 346 12.39 -0.34 13.74
CA VAL A 346 11.84 -0.10 12.40
C VAL A 346 12.68 -0.81 11.33
N LEU A 347 14.00 -0.86 11.47
CA LEU A 347 14.89 -1.55 10.52
C LEU A 347 14.72 -3.07 10.52
N GLN A 348 14.09 -3.65 11.54
CA GLN A 348 13.74 -5.07 11.55
C GLN A 348 12.58 -5.40 10.60
N LEU A 349 11.70 -4.45 10.30
CA LEU A 349 10.52 -4.68 9.45
C LEU A 349 10.86 -5.20 8.04
N PRO A 350 11.80 -4.59 7.28
CA PRO A 350 12.23 -5.14 6.01
C PRO A 350 13.02 -6.45 6.14
N LEU A 351 13.80 -6.64 7.21
CA LEU A 351 14.55 -7.89 7.45
C LEU A 351 13.62 -9.08 7.71
N LEU A 352 12.51 -8.84 8.41
CA LEU A 352 11.48 -9.85 8.70
C LEU A 352 10.45 -10.00 7.57
N ASN A 353 10.61 -9.26 6.47
CA ASN A 353 9.68 -9.26 5.32
C ASN A 353 8.22 -8.94 5.70
N VAL A 354 8.02 -8.15 6.76
CA VAL A 354 6.69 -7.76 7.26
C VAL A 354 5.97 -6.84 6.28
N MET A 355 6.73 -6.08 5.48
CA MET A 355 6.20 -5.11 4.51
C MET A 355 6.74 -5.39 3.09
N PRO A 356 6.39 -6.52 2.45
CA PRO A 356 6.93 -6.89 1.13
C PRO A 356 6.51 -5.93 0.01
N PHE A 357 5.46 -5.12 0.24
CA PHE A 357 4.94 -4.13 -0.70
C PHE A 357 5.66 -2.77 -0.61
N VAL A 358 6.55 -2.57 0.36
CA VAL A 358 7.28 -1.30 0.54
C VAL A 358 8.63 -1.38 -0.16
N THR A 359 8.83 -0.54 -1.18
CA THR A 359 10.13 -0.45 -1.86
C THR A 359 11.18 0.19 -0.95
N GLY A 360 12.46 -0.19 -1.11
CA GLY A 360 13.54 0.38 -0.32
C GLY A 360 13.62 1.92 -0.38
N ARG A 361 13.22 2.52 -1.52
CA ARG A 361 13.16 3.98 -1.67
C ARG A 361 12.06 4.59 -0.80
N VAL A 362 10.84 4.01 -0.80
CA VAL A 362 9.72 4.47 0.05
C VAL A 362 10.11 4.37 1.51
N PHE A 363 10.70 3.25 1.91
CA PHE A 363 11.20 3.04 3.28
C PHE A 363 12.22 4.12 3.68
N ALA A 364 13.25 4.34 2.86
CA ALA A 364 14.30 5.30 3.15
C ALA A 364 13.77 6.74 3.25
N VAL A 365 12.90 7.16 2.33
CA VAL A 365 12.28 8.50 2.35
C VAL A 365 11.44 8.67 3.61
N SER A 366 10.58 7.70 3.94
CA SER A 366 9.73 7.75 5.14
C SER A 366 10.54 7.75 6.43
N PHE A 367 11.63 6.99 6.46
CA PHE A 367 12.55 6.96 7.59
C PHE A 367 13.23 8.31 7.82
N VAL A 368 13.78 8.92 6.77
CA VAL A 368 14.41 10.24 6.87
C VAL A 368 13.39 11.31 7.25
N LEU A 369 12.18 11.29 6.67
CA LEU A 369 11.13 12.24 7.02
C LEU A 369 10.69 12.12 8.47
N SER A 370 10.54 10.90 9.01
CA SER A 370 10.18 10.71 10.42
C SER A 370 11.26 11.17 11.37
N LEU A 371 12.55 10.90 11.07
CA LEU A 371 13.66 11.45 11.84
C LEU A 371 13.65 12.99 11.83
N ALA A 372 13.52 13.58 10.65
CA ALA A 372 13.48 15.04 10.50
C ALA A 372 12.32 15.66 11.29
N THR A 373 11.13 15.07 11.21
CA THR A 373 9.94 15.53 11.94
C THR A 373 10.20 15.59 13.45
N LEU A 374 10.78 14.54 14.03
CA LEU A 374 11.03 14.49 15.49
C LEU A 374 12.17 15.43 15.92
N TYR A 375 13.23 15.58 15.12
CA TYR A 375 14.27 16.56 15.43
C TYR A 375 13.79 18.01 15.32
N ILE A 376 12.96 18.32 14.30
CA ILE A 376 12.32 19.64 14.16
C ILE A 376 11.41 19.89 15.36
N LEU A 377 10.57 18.91 15.72
CA LEU A 377 9.68 19.02 16.88
C LEU A 377 10.46 19.29 18.16
N GLY A 378 11.48 18.49 18.46
CA GLY A 378 12.33 18.66 19.65
C GLY A 378 13.01 20.03 19.69
N THR A 379 13.46 20.53 18.55
CA THR A 379 14.07 21.85 18.42
C THR A 379 13.06 22.97 18.70
N LEU A 380 11.85 22.87 18.12
CA LEU A 380 10.77 23.83 18.34
C LEU A 380 10.34 23.86 19.81
N CYS A 381 10.17 22.69 20.44
CA CYS A 381 9.80 22.59 21.85
C CYS A 381 10.87 23.14 22.80
N ALA A 382 12.15 23.05 22.43
CA ALA A 382 13.24 23.59 23.22
C ALA A 382 13.42 25.11 23.05
N PHE A 383 12.86 25.70 21.99
CA PHE A 383 13.05 27.12 21.68
C PHE A 383 12.51 28.04 22.81
N TYR A 384 11.26 27.81 23.25
CA TYR A 384 10.62 28.65 24.26
C TYR A 384 11.30 28.54 25.64
N PRO A 385 11.55 27.36 26.21
CA PRO A 385 12.30 27.24 27.49
C PRO A 385 13.72 27.81 27.39
N SER A 386 14.39 27.65 26.28
CA SER A 386 15.72 28.23 26.05
C SER A 386 15.70 29.75 26.09
N TRP A 387 14.74 30.37 25.39
CA TRP A 387 14.57 31.81 25.38
C TRP A 387 14.26 32.34 26.77
N LEU A 388 13.37 31.68 27.56
CA LEU A 388 13.07 32.06 28.93
C LEU A 388 14.31 32.00 29.81
N ALA A 389 15.12 30.94 29.70
CA ALA A 389 16.36 30.79 30.45
C ALA A 389 17.35 31.95 30.23
N THR A 390 17.34 32.54 29.01
CA THR A 390 18.20 33.70 28.69
C THR A 390 17.73 35.01 29.33
N ARG A 391 16.48 35.09 29.81
CA ARG A 391 15.95 36.29 30.49
C ARG A 391 16.13 36.30 32.01
N ILE A 392 16.60 35.21 32.61
CA ILE A 392 16.87 35.14 34.02
C ILE A 392 17.96 36.15 34.37
N SER A 393 17.62 37.14 35.23
CA SER A 393 18.60 38.12 35.71
C SER A 393 19.47 37.50 36.81
N PRO A 394 20.81 37.75 36.82
CA PRO A 394 21.69 37.27 37.90
C PRO A 394 21.24 37.71 39.29
N THR A 395 20.65 38.90 39.42
CA THR A 395 20.16 39.48 40.66
C THR A 395 18.92 38.77 41.22
N GLU A 396 17.96 38.37 40.36
CA GLU A 396 16.79 37.61 40.77
C GLU A 396 17.14 36.17 41.15
N ALA A 397 18.09 35.55 40.42
CA ALA A 397 18.51 34.17 40.68
C ALA A 397 19.17 34.00 42.08
N LEU A 398 19.79 35.05 42.63
CA LEU A 398 20.46 35.04 43.94
C LEU A 398 19.55 35.52 45.08
N ARG A 399 18.39 36.14 44.77
CA ARG A 399 17.46 36.70 45.78
C ARG A 399 16.36 35.72 46.25
N HIS A 400 16.17 34.60 45.57
CA HIS A 400 15.22 33.56 45.98
C HIS A 400 15.87 32.61 46.99
N GLU A 401 15.71 32.94 48.27
CA GLU A 401 15.77 32.02 49.40
C GLU A 401 14.43 31.30 49.56
#